data_cacda845cc04f875759444297f1459fe
#
_entry.id   cacda845cc04f875759444297f1459fe
#
_cell.length_a   1.000
_cell.length_b   1.000
_cell.length_c   1.000
_cell.angle_alpha   90.00
_cell.angle_beta   90.00
_cell.angle_gamma   90.00
#
_symmetry.space_group_name_H-M   'P 1'
#
loop_
_entity.id
_entity.type
_entity.pdbx_description
1 polymer ?
#
loop_
_entity_poly.entity_id
_entity_poly.type
_entity_poly.pdbx_seq_one_letter_code
_entity_poly.pdbx_strand_id
1 'polypeptide(L)'
;MARRRTGYGSCKTTGGAVFTNLKGTKIHFPAKGYEKGENEFRGIPVERVTAVAILTGADLVQAITVQRPALIGNVRNVFIPEYAHNSFLVVCTEGNVYRIFDISEEELGNARNLINDLRGLLGDGIEWVKS
;
A
#
# COMPACT_ATOMS: atom_id res chain seq x y z
N MET A 1 -13.01 24.88 7.14
CA MET A 1 -11.73 24.62 7.79
C MET A 1 -11.02 23.48 7.07
N ALA A 2 -9.78 23.71 6.69
CA ALA A 2 -9.02 22.65 6.06
C ALA A 2 -8.90 21.48 7.04
N ARG A 3 -9.20 20.29 6.56
CA ARG A 3 -9.07 19.09 7.37
C ARG A 3 -7.61 18.90 7.77
N ARG A 4 -7.37 18.91 9.07
CA ARG A 4 -6.04 18.66 9.57
C ARG A 4 -5.74 17.17 9.39
N ARG A 5 -4.66 16.86 8.72
CA ARG A 5 -4.21 15.46 8.59
C ARG A 5 -3.72 14.98 9.97
N THR A 6 -4.34 13.91 10.44
CA THR A 6 -3.92 13.25 11.67
C THR A 6 -2.81 12.28 11.34
N GLY A 7 -1.59 12.59 11.75
CA GLY A 7 -0.42 11.81 11.37
C GLY A 7 -0.16 11.96 9.88
N TYR A 8 0.87 11.42 9.39
CA TYR A 8 1.24 11.55 7.97
C TYR A 8 1.02 10.24 7.23
N GLY A 9 -0.07 9.55 7.57
CA GLY A 9 -0.39 8.31 6.94
C GLY A 9 0.83 7.39 6.85
N SER A 10 1.50 7.13 7.98
CA SER A 10 2.69 6.29 8.00
C SER A 10 2.35 4.93 8.56
N CYS A 11 2.77 3.88 7.85
CA CYS A 11 2.59 2.49 8.26
C CYS A 11 3.92 1.76 8.17
N LYS A 12 4.35 1.16 9.27
CA LYS A 12 5.58 0.36 9.29
C LYS A 12 5.30 -1.02 8.70
N THR A 13 6.20 -1.45 7.84
CA THR A 13 6.15 -2.78 7.23
C THR A 13 7.46 -3.52 7.53
N THR A 14 7.53 -4.77 7.15
CA THR A 14 8.76 -5.57 7.33
C THR A 14 9.99 -4.92 6.69
N GLY A 15 9.81 -4.27 5.55
CA GLY A 15 10.92 -3.68 4.81
C GLY A 15 11.17 -2.19 5.10
N GLY A 16 10.31 -1.55 5.89
CA GLY A 16 10.36 -0.11 6.16
C GLY A 16 8.98 0.53 6.10
N ALA A 17 8.92 1.84 6.17
CA ALA A 17 7.64 2.56 6.22
C ALA A 17 7.08 2.90 4.84
N VAL A 18 5.76 2.80 4.73
CA VAL A 18 4.98 3.38 3.63
C VAL A 18 4.31 4.63 4.19
N PHE A 19 4.50 5.76 3.56
CA PHE A 19 3.97 7.01 4.08
C PHE A 19 3.74 8.05 2.99
N THR A 20 2.87 9.02 3.28
CA THR A 20 2.70 10.18 2.42
C THR A 20 3.49 11.34 2.99
N ASN A 21 3.99 12.22 2.10
CA ASN A 21 4.68 13.43 2.56
C ASN A 21 3.69 14.42 3.19
N LEU A 22 4.21 15.44 3.87
CA LEU A 22 3.40 16.44 4.58
C LEU A 22 2.39 17.14 3.67
N LYS A 23 2.78 17.40 2.43
CA LYS A 23 1.92 18.09 1.47
C LYS A 23 0.86 17.18 0.84
N GLY A 24 0.95 15.86 1.05
CA GLY A 24 0.04 14.91 0.43
C GLY A 24 0.22 14.77 -1.08
N THR A 25 1.38 15.13 -1.61
CA THR A 25 1.66 15.08 -3.05
C THR A 25 2.43 13.85 -3.48
N LYS A 26 3.13 13.20 -2.56
CA LYS A 26 3.97 12.04 -2.83
C LYS A 26 3.69 10.93 -1.83
N ILE A 27 3.81 9.70 -2.29
CA ILE A 27 3.82 8.52 -1.43
C ILE A 27 5.18 7.86 -1.52
N HIS A 28 5.70 7.44 -0.38
CA HIS A 28 7.02 6.83 -0.25
C HIS A 28 6.87 5.38 0.20
N PHE A 29 7.75 4.55 -0.33
CA PHE A 29 7.79 3.12 0.01
C PHE A 29 9.16 2.73 0.54
N PRO A 30 9.30 1.57 1.21
CA PRO A 30 10.61 0.97 1.43
C PRO A 30 11.30 0.74 0.08
N ALA A 31 12.63 0.61 0.11
CA ALA A 31 13.42 0.47 -1.13
C ALA A 31 12.87 -0.56 -2.10
N LYS A 32 12.37 -1.68 -1.58
CA LYS A 32 11.78 -2.75 -2.41
C LYS A 32 10.43 -2.41 -3.03
N GLY A 33 9.86 -1.27 -2.69
CA GLY A 33 8.55 -0.84 -3.20
C GLY A 33 8.61 -0.05 -4.49
N TYR A 34 9.78 0.12 -5.09
CA TYR A 34 9.96 0.94 -6.29
C TYR A 34 10.25 0.10 -7.52
N GLU A 35 9.72 0.52 -8.65
CA GLU A 35 10.05 -0.05 -9.95
C GLU A 35 11.40 0.49 -10.41
N LYS A 36 11.99 -0.20 -11.38
CA LYS A 36 13.23 0.24 -11.99
C LYS A 36 13.06 1.66 -12.55
N GLY A 37 13.96 2.54 -12.16
CA GLY A 37 13.94 3.94 -12.60
C GLY A 37 13.20 4.89 -11.66
N GLU A 38 12.47 4.38 -10.70
CA GLU A 38 11.87 5.21 -9.65
C GLU A 38 12.90 5.50 -8.56
N ASN A 39 12.66 6.54 -7.79
CA ASN A 39 13.59 7.00 -6.77
C ASN A 39 12.93 7.01 -5.40
N GLU A 40 13.42 6.18 -4.48
CA GLU A 40 12.89 6.08 -3.12
C GLU A 40 12.98 7.41 -2.34
N PHE A 41 13.98 8.23 -2.63
CA PHE A 41 14.14 9.52 -1.95
C PHE A 41 13.07 10.53 -2.37
N ARG A 42 12.58 10.42 -3.59
CA ARG A 42 11.58 11.36 -4.12
C ARG A 42 10.16 10.85 -3.96
N GLY A 43 9.98 9.56 -3.73
CA GLY A 43 8.67 8.94 -3.76
C GLY A 43 8.04 9.00 -5.15
N ILE A 44 6.76 8.68 -5.21
CA ILE A 44 5.98 8.78 -6.45
C ILE A 44 4.77 9.69 -6.22
N PRO A 45 4.25 10.35 -7.28
CA PRO A 45 3.04 11.15 -7.13
C PRO A 45 1.87 10.31 -6.61
N VAL A 46 1.12 10.84 -5.64
CA VAL A 46 -0.04 10.12 -5.08
C VAL A 46 -1.08 9.81 -6.16
N GLU A 47 -1.18 10.65 -7.19
CA GLU A 47 -2.12 10.47 -8.31
C GLU A 47 -1.88 9.18 -9.08
N ARG A 48 -0.70 8.59 -8.98
CA ARG A 48 -0.41 7.30 -9.60
C ARG A 48 -1.06 6.13 -8.88
N VAL A 49 -1.50 6.32 -7.64
CA VAL A 49 -2.19 5.28 -6.88
C VAL A 49 -3.59 5.09 -7.46
N THR A 50 -3.90 3.87 -7.85
CA THR A 50 -5.21 3.51 -8.42
C THR A 50 -6.11 2.80 -7.41
N ALA A 51 -5.51 2.13 -6.44
CA ALA A 51 -6.26 1.47 -5.37
C ALA A 51 -5.33 1.17 -4.20
N VAL A 52 -5.90 1.03 -3.02
CA VAL A 52 -5.17 0.64 -1.81
C VAL A 52 -6.06 -0.28 -0.98
N ALA A 53 -5.48 -1.28 -0.36
CA ALA A 53 -6.23 -2.24 0.46
C ALA A 53 -5.36 -2.85 1.55
N ILE A 54 -6.03 -3.36 2.58
CA ILE A 54 -5.44 -4.29 3.55
C ILE A 54 -6.09 -5.64 3.28
N LEU A 55 -5.28 -6.60 2.84
CA LEU A 55 -5.76 -7.93 2.48
C LEU A 55 -5.01 -9.01 3.27
N THR A 56 -5.68 -10.12 3.54
CA THR A 56 -4.99 -11.32 4.01
C THR A 56 -4.16 -11.90 2.87
N GLY A 57 -3.17 -12.72 3.20
CA GLY A 57 -2.38 -13.41 2.18
C GLY A 57 -3.24 -14.23 1.24
N ALA A 58 -4.25 -14.93 1.77
CA ALA A 58 -5.18 -15.74 0.96
C ALA A 58 -5.95 -14.88 -0.04
N ASP A 59 -6.51 -13.77 0.41
CA ASP A 59 -7.25 -12.85 -0.47
C ASP A 59 -6.35 -12.21 -1.50
N LEU A 60 -5.11 -11.88 -1.12
CA LEU A 60 -4.14 -11.29 -2.02
C LEU A 60 -3.73 -12.26 -3.12
N VAL A 61 -3.50 -13.53 -2.79
CA VAL A 61 -3.20 -14.57 -3.79
C VAL A 61 -4.33 -14.68 -4.80
N GLN A 62 -5.57 -14.67 -4.33
CA GLN A 62 -6.72 -14.70 -5.23
C GLN A 62 -6.74 -13.50 -6.18
N ALA A 63 -6.50 -12.31 -5.64
CA ALA A 63 -6.47 -11.09 -6.44
C ALA A 63 -5.36 -11.13 -7.49
N ILE A 64 -4.16 -11.58 -7.11
CA ILE A 64 -3.02 -11.73 -8.01
C ILE A 64 -3.36 -12.70 -9.14
N THR A 65 -4.00 -13.80 -8.80
CA THR A 65 -4.37 -14.83 -9.79
C THR A 65 -5.35 -14.28 -10.83
N VAL A 66 -6.32 -13.49 -10.38
CA VAL A 66 -7.35 -12.91 -11.27
C VAL A 66 -6.79 -11.75 -12.10
N GLN A 67 -6.12 -10.81 -11.45
CA GLN A 67 -5.70 -9.55 -12.08
C GLN A 67 -4.35 -9.63 -12.79
N ARG A 68 -3.54 -10.64 -12.43
CA ARG A 68 -2.19 -10.87 -12.99
C ARG A 68 -1.33 -9.60 -13.02
N PRO A 69 -1.19 -8.89 -11.89
CA PRO A 69 -0.41 -7.66 -11.87
C PRO A 69 1.09 -7.93 -11.87
N ALA A 70 1.86 -6.89 -12.18
CA ALA A 70 3.27 -6.87 -11.83
C ALA A 70 3.39 -6.72 -10.30
N LEU A 71 4.29 -7.45 -9.68
CA LEU A 71 4.41 -7.52 -8.22
C LEU A 71 5.73 -6.90 -7.75
N ILE A 72 5.64 -6.04 -6.74
CA ILE A 72 6.80 -5.37 -6.13
C ILE A 72 6.64 -5.47 -4.61
N GLY A 73 7.75 -5.49 -3.90
CA GLY A 73 7.76 -5.48 -2.44
C GLY A 73 7.99 -6.86 -1.85
N ASN A 74 7.30 -7.18 -0.76
CA ASN A 74 7.50 -8.44 -0.02
C ASN A 74 6.69 -9.59 -0.63
N VAL A 75 6.88 -9.80 -1.92
CA VAL A 75 6.09 -10.74 -2.73
C VAL A 75 6.21 -12.18 -2.25
N ARG A 76 7.41 -12.59 -1.83
CA ARG A 76 7.63 -13.98 -1.41
C ARG A 76 6.70 -14.41 -0.30
N ASN A 77 6.46 -13.53 0.66
CA ASN A 77 5.66 -13.86 1.83
C ASN A 77 4.19 -14.14 1.49
N VAL A 78 3.69 -13.57 0.40
CA VAL A 78 2.31 -13.78 -0.04
C VAL A 78 2.06 -15.24 -0.39
N PHE A 79 3.07 -15.92 -0.93
CA PHE A 79 2.94 -17.29 -1.43
C PHE A 79 3.38 -18.36 -0.41
N ILE A 80 3.78 -17.94 0.77
CA ILE A 80 4.17 -18.88 1.83
C ILE A 80 2.91 -19.20 2.66
N PRO A 81 2.51 -20.49 2.74
CA PRO A 81 1.26 -20.86 3.43
C PRO A 81 1.15 -20.37 4.87
N GLU A 82 2.28 -20.31 5.59
CA GLU A 82 2.29 -19.82 6.97
C GLU A 82 1.85 -18.37 7.10
N TYR A 83 1.96 -17.59 6.04
CA TYR A 83 1.55 -16.19 6.03
C TYR A 83 0.16 -15.97 5.44
N ALA A 84 -0.60 -17.03 5.18
CA ALA A 84 -1.93 -16.90 4.56
C ALA A 84 -2.90 -16.04 5.39
N HIS A 85 -2.73 -16.03 6.71
CA HIS A 85 -3.56 -15.26 7.63
C HIS A 85 -2.99 -13.89 7.97
N ASN A 86 -1.76 -13.61 7.55
CA ASN A 86 -1.14 -12.33 7.81
C ASN A 86 -1.79 -11.24 6.96
N SER A 87 -1.71 -10.01 7.45
CA SER A 87 -2.22 -8.86 6.73
C SER A 87 -1.13 -8.24 5.87
N PHE A 88 -1.53 -7.77 4.70
CA PHE A 88 -0.65 -7.09 3.77
C PHE A 88 -1.27 -5.76 3.37
N LEU A 89 -0.46 -4.73 3.38
CA LEU A 89 -0.83 -3.45 2.77
C LEU A 89 -0.50 -3.54 1.28
N VAL A 90 -1.50 -3.31 0.43
CA VAL A 90 -1.34 -3.38 -1.01
C VAL A 90 -1.63 -2.00 -1.58
N VAL A 91 -0.66 -1.43 -2.27
CA VAL A 91 -0.83 -0.15 -2.97
C VAL A 91 -0.75 -0.45 -4.46
N CYS A 92 -1.88 -0.33 -5.15
CA CYS A 92 -1.95 -0.53 -6.59
C CYS A 92 -1.64 0.77 -7.28
N THR A 93 -0.78 0.73 -8.29
CA THR A 93 -0.39 1.90 -9.06
C THR A 93 -0.64 1.66 -10.55
N GLU A 94 -0.56 2.72 -11.35
CA GLU A 94 -0.78 2.67 -12.79
C GLU A 94 -0.02 1.52 -13.44
N GLY A 95 -0.59 0.96 -14.50
CA GLY A 95 0.02 -0.14 -15.22
C GLY A 95 -0.21 -1.51 -14.57
N ASN A 96 -1.22 -1.63 -13.71
CA ASN A 96 -1.56 -2.88 -13.02
C ASN A 96 -0.38 -3.40 -12.19
N VAL A 97 0.18 -2.53 -11.35
CA VAL A 97 1.30 -2.85 -10.46
C VAL A 97 0.77 -2.94 -9.04
N TYR A 98 1.06 -4.04 -8.36
CA TYR A 98 0.74 -4.24 -6.95
C TYR A 98 2.02 -4.12 -6.13
N ARG A 99 2.07 -3.12 -5.25
CA ARG A 99 3.15 -2.91 -4.29
C ARG A 99 2.69 -3.50 -2.97
N ILE A 100 3.37 -4.56 -2.53
CA ILE A 100 2.90 -5.45 -1.47
C ILE A 100 3.85 -5.38 -0.28
N PHE A 101 3.29 -5.13 0.90
CA PHE A 101 4.08 -4.99 2.12
C PHE A 101 3.41 -5.73 3.27
N ASP A 102 4.16 -6.61 3.97
CA ASP A 102 3.62 -7.26 5.16
C ASP A 102 3.52 -6.24 6.29
N ILE A 103 2.42 -6.29 7.00
CA ILE A 103 2.21 -5.47 8.19
C ILE A 103 1.86 -6.37 9.36
N SER A 104 2.37 -6.01 10.54
CA SER A 104 2.00 -6.69 11.76
C SER A 104 0.60 -6.24 12.21
N GLU A 105 0.00 -7.03 13.09
CA GLU A 105 -1.30 -6.70 13.66
C GLU A 105 -1.29 -5.33 14.35
N GLU A 106 -0.16 -4.98 14.98
CA GLU A 106 0.01 -3.68 15.66
C GLU A 106 -0.06 -2.51 14.69
N GLU A 107 0.28 -2.71 13.43
CA GLU A 107 0.30 -1.66 12.40
C GLU A 107 -1.02 -1.52 11.64
N LEU A 108 -2.02 -2.35 11.92
CA LEU A 108 -3.30 -2.29 11.22
C LEU A 108 -3.98 -0.92 11.36
N GLY A 109 -3.90 -0.33 12.56
CA GLY A 109 -4.45 1.01 12.79
C GLY A 109 -3.73 2.08 11.97
N ASN A 110 -2.41 2.00 11.88
CA ASN A 110 -1.62 2.92 11.08
C ASN A 110 -1.87 2.74 9.58
N ALA A 111 -2.02 1.49 9.14
CA ALA A 111 -2.39 1.20 7.76
C ALA A 111 -3.77 1.78 7.42
N ARG A 112 -4.73 1.65 8.34
CA ARG A 112 -6.06 2.25 8.18
C ARG A 112 -5.96 3.77 8.08
N ASN A 113 -5.13 4.40 8.90
CA ASN A 113 -4.90 5.85 8.84
C ASN A 113 -4.32 6.28 7.50
N LEU A 114 -3.36 5.52 6.98
CA LEU A 114 -2.77 5.77 5.66
C LEU A 114 -3.84 5.68 4.56
N ILE A 115 -4.68 4.66 4.59
CA ILE A 115 -5.77 4.52 3.63
C ILE A 115 -6.75 5.68 3.74
N ASN A 116 -7.08 6.10 4.95
CA ASN A 116 -7.98 7.24 5.15
C ASN A 116 -7.38 8.55 4.62
N ASP A 117 -6.07 8.77 4.78
CA ASP A 117 -5.38 9.89 4.18
C ASP A 117 -5.47 9.85 2.66
N LEU A 118 -5.22 8.70 2.05
CA LEU A 118 -5.31 8.54 0.60
C LEU A 118 -6.75 8.76 0.10
N ARG A 119 -7.74 8.29 0.85
CA ARG A 119 -9.15 8.55 0.53
C ARG A 119 -9.47 10.06 0.55
N GLY A 120 -8.90 10.77 1.51
CA GLY A 120 -9.06 12.22 1.58
C GLY A 120 -8.40 12.95 0.42
N LEU A 121 -7.29 12.42 -0.10
CA LEU A 121 -6.54 13.02 -1.20
C LEU A 121 -7.10 12.63 -2.57
N LEU A 122 -7.57 11.40 -2.73
CA LEU A 122 -7.87 10.80 -4.04
C LEU A 122 -9.33 10.37 -4.19
N GLY A 123 -10.12 10.47 -3.13
CA GLY A 123 -11.52 10.06 -3.15
C GLY A 123 -11.76 8.70 -2.50
N ASP A 124 -12.99 8.46 -2.07
CA ASP A 124 -13.37 7.24 -1.34
C ASP A 124 -13.21 5.96 -2.18
N GLY A 125 -13.34 6.07 -3.48
CA GLY A 125 -13.20 4.94 -4.39
C GLY A 125 -11.80 4.38 -4.48
N ILE A 126 -10.80 5.03 -3.88
CA ILE A 126 -9.42 4.55 -3.91
C ILE A 126 -9.23 3.29 -3.06
N GLU A 127 -10.06 3.10 -2.06
CA GLU A 127 -9.98 1.90 -1.24
C GLU A 127 -10.62 0.73 -1.97
N TRP A 128 -9.81 -0.31 -2.21
CA TRP A 128 -10.28 -1.54 -2.81
C TRP A 128 -10.93 -2.38 -1.72
N VAL A 129 -12.24 -2.53 -1.81
CA VAL A 129 -13.00 -3.33 -0.86
C VAL A 129 -13.33 -4.66 -1.52
N LYS A 130 -13.05 -5.74 -0.83
CA LYS A 130 -13.43 -7.07 -1.29
C LYS A 130 -14.96 -7.17 -1.27
N SER A 131 -15.51 -7.41 -2.42
CA SER A 131 -16.94 -7.63 -2.55
C SER A 131 -17.30 -9.08 -2.25
#